data_9b7d483d4f9ab59e69aab938c1b20db4
#
_entry.id   9b7d483d4f9ab59e69aab938c1b20db4
#
_cell.length_a   1.000
_cell.length_b   1.000
_cell.length_c   1.000
_cell.angle_alpha   90.00
_cell.angle_beta   90.00
_cell.angle_gamma   90.00
#
_symmetry.space_group_name_H-M   'P 1'
#
loop_
_entity.id
_entity.type
_entity.pdbx_description
1 polymer ?
#
loop_
_entity_poly.entity_id
_entity_poly.type
_entity_poly.pdbx_seq_one_letter_code
_entity_poly.pdbx_strand_id
1 'polypeptide(L)'
;KPISPEKFDLLYNEITNYLSGKELYVRDAYVCADQDYRTNIRTITELPWSNLFAYNMFLRIDASASDNFREDWLVLCAPGYNADPQVHGTRQGNFSILNFTKKIALVGGSAYTGEIKKGIFSALNLILPSEKNVLPMHCSASVGKAGDTAIFFGLSGTGKTTLSADPHRKLIGDDEHGWTADNTIFNFEGGCYAKVIDLTSDNEPDIYKAIKPGALLENVVFKENGAVDYFDSSRTQNTRVSYPIHHIENIQIPSMAGNPKNIFFLTCDAFGVLPPISKLTANQAAYHFISGYTAKVAGTEAGITEPVPSFSACFGAPFMPMHPTVYAEMLSKKIQATQVNVWLVNTGWSGGPYGVGSRIKLKYTRAMITAILEGALDGVEFEQHPIFGLNMPKYCPQVPIEILNPMNTWLQKGVYISKSIALAHAFHLNFEKFETFASKEIISGGPLIDEHHHLDNV
;
A
#
# COMPACT_ATOMS: atom_id res chain seq x y z
N LYS A 1 -4.63 -18.71 -6.19
CA LYS A 1 -4.69 -20.03 -6.84
C LYS A 1 -5.57 -19.92 -8.06
N PRO A 2 -5.13 -20.30 -9.28
CA PRO A 2 -5.97 -20.34 -10.45
C PRO A 2 -7.06 -21.43 -10.31
N ILE A 3 -8.20 -21.20 -10.96
CA ILE A 3 -9.26 -22.19 -11.19
C ILE A 3 -9.50 -22.30 -12.69
N SER A 4 -10.07 -23.44 -13.14
CA SER A 4 -10.36 -23.60 -14.57
C SER A 4 -11.57 -22.74 -15.01
N PRO A 5 -11.65 -22.39 -16.30
CA PRO A 5 -12.82 -21.68 -16.84
C PRO A 5 -14.14 -22.37 -16.53
N GLU A 6 -14.20 -23.72 -16.60
CA GLU A 6 -15.40 -24.51 -16.34
C GLU A 6 -15.84 -24.37 -14.89
N LYS A 7 -14.90 -24.39 -13.94
CA LYS A 7 -15.21 -24.18 -12.52
C LYS A 7 -15.66 -22.76 -12.22
N PHE A 8 -15.08 -21.77 -12.92
CA PHE A 8 -15.57 -20.40 -12.85
C PHE A 8 -17.01 -20.29 -13.34
N ASP A 9 -17.32 -20.89 -14.49
CA ASP A 9 -18.65 -20.84 -15.08
C ASP A 9 -19.69 -21.55 -14.22
N LEU A 10 -19.34 -22.68 -13.63
CA LEU A 10 -20.19 -23.36 -12.66
C LEU A 10 -20.50 -22.44 -11.46
N LEU A 11 -19.46 -21.88 -10.86
CA LEU A 11 -19.60 -20.99 -9.69
C LEU A 11 -20.40 -19.72 -10.04
N TYR A 12 -20.17 -19.13 -11.20
CA TYR A 12 -20.93 -17.98 -11.69
C TYR A 12 -22.42 -18.31 -11.83
N ASN A 13 -22.77 -19.47 -12.45
CA ASN A 13 -24.15 -19.89 -12.60
C ASN A 13 -24.82 -20.17 -11.26
N GLU A 14 -24.12 -20.78 -10.33
CA GLU A 14 -24.68 -21.04 -8.99
C GLU A 14 -24.90 -19.77 -8.20
N ILE A 15 -23.97 -18.79 -8.26
CA ILE A 15 -24.13 -17.48 -7.62
C ILE A 15 -25.31 -16.71 -8.24
N THR A 16 -25.44 -16.72 -9.55
CA THR A 16 -26.56 -16.03 -10.22
C THR A 16 -27.92 -16.67 -9.87
N ASN A 17 -27.96 -18.01 -9.77
CA ASN A 17 -29.15 -18.72 -9.29
C ASN A 17 -29.44 -18.40 -7.82
N TYR A 18 -28.45 -18.37 -6.96
CA TYR A 18 -28.55 -18.02 -5.55
C TYR A 18 -29.09 -16.60 -5.35
N LEU A 19 -28.68 -15.66 -6.18
CA LEU A 19 -29.11 -14.25 -6.14
C LEU A 19 -30.49 -14.06 -6.78
N SER A 20 -30.96 -14.99 -7.62
CA SER A 20 -32.24 -14.89 -8.30
C SER A 20 -33.42 -14.85 -7.31
N GLY A 21 -34.30 -13.91 -7.50
CA GLY A 21 -35.50 -13.72 -6.64
C GLY A 21 -35.20 -13.01 -5.30
N LYS A 22 -33.96 -12.61 -5.04
CA LYS A 22 -33.60 -11.77 -3.89
C LYS A 22 -33.73 -10.29 -4.22
N GLU A 23 -33.87 -9.47 -3.18
CA GLU A 23 -33.64 -8.03 -3.28
C GLU A 23 -32.11 -7.80 -3.47
N LEU A 24 -31.77 -7.06 -4.51
CA LEU A 24 -30.37 -6.77 -4.85
C LEU A 24 -30.13 -5.28 -4.94
N TYR A 25 -28.94 -4.89 -4.56
CA TYR A 25 -28.48 -3.52 -4.61
C TYR A 25 -27.46 -3.38 -5.76
N VAL A 26 -27.80 -2.55 -6.75
CA VAL A 26 -26.95 -2.32 -7.93
C VAL A 26 -26.30 -0.95 -7.83
N ARG A 27 -25.01 -0.89 -8.12
CA ARG A 27 -24.25 0.35 -8.17
C ARG A 27 -23.45 0.43 -9.46
N ASP A 28 -23.75 1.44 -10.26
CA ASP A 28 -22.95 1.86 -11.39
C ASP A 28 -21.98 2.95 -10.94
N ALA A 29 -20.70 2.79 -11.29
CA ALA A 29 -19.62 3.63 -10.89
C ALA A 29 -18.46 3.48 -11.88
N TYR A 30 -17.35 4.17 -11.65
CA TYR A 30 -16.11 3.94 -12.41
C TYR A 30 -14.88 4.04 -11.50
N VAL A 31 -13.74 3.59 -12.02
CA VAL A 31 -12.42 3.75 -11.42
C VAL A 31 -11.53 4.53 -12.37
N CYS A 32 -10.41 5.06 -11.84
CA CYS A 32 -9.46 5.95 -12.50
C CYS A 32 -10.01 7.38 -12.69
N ALA A 33 -9.42 8.32 -11.96
CA ALA A 33 -9.79 9.73 -12.03
C ALA A 33 -9.44 10.37 -13.39
N ASP A 34 -8.45 9.81 -14.09
CA ASP A 34 -8.09 10.19 -15.45
C ASP A 34 -9.06 9.56 -16.45
N GLN A 35 -9.68 10.39 -17.28
CA GLN A 35 -10.72 9.99 -18.22
C GLN A 35 -10.22 9.02 -19.31
N ASP A 36 -8.94 9.10 -19.70
CA ASP A 36 -8.33 8.24 -20.72
C ASP A 36 -8.16 6.79 -20.24
N TYR A 37 -8.19 6.59 -18.92
CA TYR A 37 -8.06 5.28 -18.26
C TYR A 37 -9.33 4.86 -17.51
N ARG A 38 -10.40 5.65 -17.60
CA ARG A 38 -11.67 5.37 -16.96
C ARG A 38 -12.16 3.97 -17.31
N THR A 39 -12.54 3.20 -16.30
CA THR A 39 -13.11 1.87 -16.42
C THR A 39 -14.43 1.81 -15.66
N ASN A 40 -15.50 1.51 -16.33
CA ASN A 40 -16.86 1.47 -15.76
C ASN A 40 -17.10 0.16 -15.01
N ILE A 41 -17.65 0.26 -13.80
CA ILE A 41 -17.87 -0.88 -12.89
C ILE A 41 -19.34 -0.94 -12.52
N ARG A 42 -19.96 -2.11 -12.70
CA ARG A 42 -21.26 -2.41 -12.10
C ARG A 42 -21.07 -3.37 -10.95
N THR A 43 -21.51 -2.99 -9.75
CA THR A 43 -21.51 -3.85 -8.57
C THR A 43 -22.93 -4.29 -8.27
N ILE A 44 -23.15 -5.59 -8.19
CA ILE A 44 -24.42 -6.20 -7.77
C ILE A 44 -24.16 -6.95 -6.47
N THR A 45 -24.92 -6.63 -5.43
CA THR A 45 -24.74 -7.22 -4.09
C THR A 45 -26.08 -7.46 -3.38
N GLU A 46 -26.12 -8.49 -2.55
CA GLU A 46 -27.28 -8.80 -1.71
C GLU A 46 -27.36 -7.97 -0.41
N LEU A 47 -26.30 -7.20 -0.08
CA LEU A 47 -26.25 -6.45 1.17
C LEU A 47 -26.14 -4.94 0.93
N PRO A 48 -27.00 -4.12 1.59
CA PRO A 48 -27.03 -2.68 1.37
C PRO A 48 -25.70 -1.98 1.75
N TRP A 49 -25.00 -2.46 2.78
CA TRP A 49 -23.71 -1.88 3.17
C TRP A 49 -22.59 -2.18 2.18
N SER A 50 -22.63 -3.30 1.45
CA SER A 50 -21.70 -3.56 0.35
C SER A 50 -21.93 -2.58 -0.81
N ASN A 51 -23.18 -2.19 -1.08
CA ASN A 51 -23.50 -1.15 -2.04
C ASN A 51 -23.02 0.23 -1.56
N LEU A 52 -23.19 0.56 -0.27
CA LEU A 52 -22.68 1.79 0.32
C LEU A 52 -21.14 1.83 0.26
N PHE A 53 -20.47 0.70 0.47
CA PHE A 53 -19.01 0.60 0.30
C PHE A 53 -18.59 0.92 -1.14
N ALA A 54 -19.27 0.32 -2.14
CA ALA A 54 -18.99 0.62 -3.55
C ALA A 54 -19.23 2.11 -3.87
N TYR A 55 -20.27 2.73 -3.29
CA TYR A 55 -20.51 4.17 -3.40
C TYR A 55 -19.37 5.01 -2.77
N ASN A 56 -18.85 4.59 -1.62
CA ASN A 56 -17.76 5.30 -0.96
C ASN A 56 -16.44 5.17 -1.73
N MET A 57 -16.16 3.98 -2.27
CA MET A 57 -14.85 3.67 -2.80
C MET A 57 -14.68 3.94 -4.29
N PHE A 58 -15.73 3.78 -5.11
CA PHE A 58 -15.63 4.03 -6.55
C PHE A 58 -16.01 5.48 -6.88
N LEU A 59 -15.52 5.97 -8.02
CA LEU A 59 -15.88 7.28 -8.56
C LEU A 59 -17.33 7.25 -9.08
N ARG A 60 -18.08 8.31 -8.83
CA ARG A 60 -19.50 8.37 -9.09
C ARG A 60 -19.77 8.83 -10.50
N ILE A 61 -20.71 8.18 -11.18
CA ILE A 61 -21.23 8.64 -12.47
C ILE A 61 -22.18 9.82 -12.25
N ASP A 62 -22.24 10.72 -13.22
CA ASP A 62 -23.25 11.76 -13.24
C ASP A 62 -24.64 11.15 -13.49
N ALA A 63 -25.66 11.71 -12.86
CA ALA A 63 -27.03 11.24 -13.03
C ALA A 63 -27.50 11.19 -14.48
N SER A 64 -27.02 12.13 -15.30
CA SER A 64 -27.32 12.19 -16.75
C SER A 64 -26.70 11.05 -17.57
N ALA A 65 -25.68 10.38 -17.03
CA ALA A 65 -24.98 9.30 -17.72
C ALA A 65 -25.55 7.90 -17.39
N SER A 66 -26.49 7.81 -16.44
CA SER A 66 -27.02 6.51 -15.95
C SER A 66 -27.78 5.72 -17.01
N ASP A 67 -28.56 6.37 -17.87
CA ASP A 67 -29.41 5.70 -18.85
C ASP A 67 -28.64 4.98 -19.96
N ASN A 68 -27.41 5.41 -20.24
CA ASN A 68 -26.53 4.84 -21.25
C ASN A 68 -25.32 4.10 -20.66
N PHE A 69 -25.33 3.85 -19.34
CA PHE A 69 -24.21 3.20 -18.69
C PHE A 69 -24.02 1.77 -19.19
N ARG A 70 -22.77 1.45 -19.55
CA ARG A 70 -22.31 0.10 -19.86
C ARG A 70 -21.08 -0.18 -19.02
N GLU A 71 -21.14 -1.28 -18.29
CA GLU A 71 -20.00 -1.73 -17.50
C GLU A 71 -18.90 -2.33 -18.38
N ASP A 72 -17.65 -2.03 -18.02
CA ASP A 72 -16.47 -2.77 -18.49
C ASP A 72 -16.20 -3.97 -17.60
N TRP A 73 -16.51 -3.86 -16.30
CA TRP A 73 -16.36 -4.94 -15.32
C TRP A 73 -17.65 -5.09 -14.50
N LEU A 74 -18.00 -6.35 -14.25
CA LEU A 74 -19.09 -6.73 -13.35
C LEU A 74 -18.52 -7.29 -12.04
N VAL A 75 -18.97 -6.79 -10.90
CA VAL A 75 -18.70 -7.34 -9.57
C VAL A 75 -19.97 -7.97 -9.03
N LEU A 76 -19.97 -9.28 -8.84
CA LEU A 76 -21.03 -10.01 -8.14
C LEU A 76 -20.58 -10.32 -6.72
N CYS A 77 -21.26 -9.75 -5.73
CA CYS A 77 -20.95 -9.90 -4.32
C CYS A 77 -22.12 -10.61 -3.60
N ALA A 78 -21.90 -11.88 -3.25
CA ALA A 78 -22.86 -12.76 -2.60
C ALA A 78 -22.31 -13.27 -1.26
N PRO A 79 -22.27 -12.42 -0.21
CA PRO A 79 -21.69 -12.78 1.09
C PRO A 79 -22.29 -14.03 1.72
N GLY A 80 -23.57 -14.31 1.51
CA GLY A 80 -24.25 -15.49 2.04
C GLY A 80 -24.02 -16.79 1.26
N TYR A 81 -23.36 -16.74 0.08
CA TYR A 81 -23.05 -17.91 -0.72
C TYR A 81 -21.65 -18.44 -0.42
N ASN A 82 -21.56 -19.70 0.03
CA ASN A 82 -20.27 -20.38 0.25
C ASN A 82 -20.00 -21.40 -0.85
N ALA A 83 -18.79 -21.36 -1.42
CA ALA A 83 -18.34 -22.33 -2.38
C ALA A 83 -18.01 -23.67 -1.70
N ASP A 84 -18.19 -24.78 -2.43
CA ASP A 84 -17.62 -26.08 -2.06
C ASP A 84 -16.22 -26.18 -2.66
N PRO A 85 -15.13 -26.28 -1.86
CA PRO A 85 -13.78 -26.37 -2.36
C PRO A 85 -13.51 -27.55 -3.29
N GLN A 86 -14.21 -28.67 -3.11
CA GLN A 86 -14.03 -29.87 -3.92
C GLN A 86 -14.67 -29.69 -5.31
N VAL A 87 -15.83 -29.08 -5.35
CA VAL A 87 -16.59 -28.82 -6.58
C VAL A 87 -16.00 -27.63 -7.35
N HIS A 88 -15.84 -26.50 -6.70
CA HIS A 88 -15.46 -25.23 -7.33
C HIS A 88 -13.95 -25.01 -7.43
N GLY A 89 -13.13 -25.81 -6.76
CA GLY A 89 -11.66 -25.67 -6.76
C GLY A 89 -11.14 -24.47 -5.97
N THR A 90 -11.96 -23.86 -5.13
CA THR A 90 -11.56 -22.79 -4.19
C THR A 90 -10.65 -23.35 -3.11
N ARG A 91 -10.07 -22.50 -2.24
CA ARG A 91 -9.30 -22.99 -1.07
C ARG A 91 -10.21 -23.32 0.09
N GLN A 92 -11.31 -22.58 0.21
CA GLN A 92 -12.28 -22.67 1.30
C GLN A 92 -13.64 -22.10 0.79
N GLY A 93 -14.65 -22.04 1.66
CA GLY A 93 -15.99 -21.61 1.28
C GLY A 93 -16.06 -20.14 0.84
N ASN A 94 -15.28 -19.23 1.47
CA ASN A 94 -15.19 -17.86 1.02
C ASN A 94 -14.17 -17.73 -0.12
N PHE A 95 -14.43 -16.80 -1.03
CA PHE A 95 -13.63 -16.61 -2.25
C PHE A 95 -13.73 -15.18 -2.78
N SER A 96 -12.66 -14.78 -3.47
CA SER A 96 -12.62 -13.62 -4.36
C SER A 96 -11.90 -14.08 -5.64
N ILE A 97 -12.59 -14.09 -6.77
CA ILE A 97 -12.11 -14.69 -8.03
C ILE A 97 -12.33 -13.72 -9.17
N LEU A 98 -11.29 -13.53 -9.99
CA LEU A 98 -11.30 -12.67 -11.17
C LEU A 98 -11.27 -13.50 -12.45
N ASN A 99 -12.16 -13.20 -13.38
CA ASN A 99 -12.10 -13.66 -14.76
C ASN A 99 -11.79 -12.48 -15.68
N PHE A 100 -10.57 -12.40 -16.16
CA PHE A 100 -10.11 -11.29 -17.00
C PHE A 100 -10.72 -11.33 -18.41
N THR A 101 -11.02 -12.52 -18.95
CA THR A 101 -11.65 -12.67 -20.26
C THR A 101 -13.10 -12.20 -20.26
N LYS A 102 -13.86 -12.60 -19.23
CA LYS A 102 -15.27 -12.20 -19.07
C LYS A 102 -15.43 -10.86 -18.36
N LYS A 103 -14.36 -10.33 -17.78
CA LYS A 103 -14.33 -9.09 -16.99
C LYS A 103 -15.33 -9.14 -15.82
N ILE A 104 -15.28 -10.24 -15.06
CA ILE A 104 -16.17 -10.51 -13.93
C ILE A 104 -15.33 -10.77 -12.69
N ALA A 105 -15.70 -10.14 -11.57
CA ALA A 105 -15.22 -10.43 -10.23
C ALA A 105 -16.33 -11.10 -9.42
N LEU A 106 -16.07 -12.27 -8.86
CA LEU A 106 -16.97 -12.98 -7.96
C LEU A 106 -16.44 -12.91 -6.53
N VAL A 107 -17.27 -12.42 -5.61
CA VAL A 107 -16.97 -12.36 -4.17
C VAL A 107 -18.07 -13.09 -3.43
N GLY A 108 -17.73 -14.07 -2.60
CA GLY A 108 -18.73 -14.83 -1.84
C GLY A 108 -18.17 -15.40 -0.54
N GLY A 109 -19.10 -15.84 0.34
CA GLY A 109 -18.78 -16.43 1.64
C GLY A 109 -18.14 -15.48 2.64
N SER A 110 -18.13 -14.17 2.34
CA SER A 110 -17.58 -13.13 3.20
C SER A 110 -18.32 -11.83 3.02
N ALA A 111 -18.69 -11.19 4.13
CA ALA A 111 -19.25 -9.85 4.14
C ALA A 111 -18.18 -8.74 4.22
N TYR A 112 -16.89 -9.10 4.19
CA TYR A 112 -15.77 -8.16 4.18
C TYR A 112 -15.75 -7.37 2.87
N THR A 113 -16.03 -6.07 2.95
CA THR A 113 -16.29 -5.23 1.78
C THR A 113 -15.02 -4.92 0.97
N GLY A 114 -13.83 -5.01 1.60
CA GLY A 114 -12.55 -4.73 0.94
C GLY A 114 -12.29 -5.55 -0.34
N GLU A 115 -12.88 -6.77 -0.45
CA GLU A 115 -12.74 -7.62 -1.63
C GLU A 115 -13.38 -7.01 -2.89
N ILE A 116 -14.43 -6.19 -2.73
CA ILE A 116 -15.12 -5.51 -3.84
C ILE A 116 -14.13 -4.59 -4.58
N LYS A 117 -13.35 -3.78 -3.84
CA LYS A 117 -12.40 -2.86 -4.45
C LYS A 117 -11.12 -3.57 -4.90
N LYS A 118 -10.57 -4.46 -4.07
CA LYS A 118 -9.26 -5.10 -4.32
C LYS A 118 -9.28 -6.01 -5.54
N GLY A 119 -10.41 -6.64 -5.85
CA GLY A 119 -10.60 -7.37 -7.12
C GLY A 119 -10.40 -6.47 -8.33
N ILE A 120 -11.09 -5.33 -8.37
CA ILE A 120 -11.00 -4.37 -9.48
C ILE A 120 -9.59 -3.77 -9.59
N PHE A 121 -8.94 -3.44 -8.46
CA PHE A 121 -7.57 -2.90 -8.50
C PHE A 121 -6.56 -3.95 -8.97
N SER A 122 -6.73 -5.21 -8.60
CA SER A 122 -5.93 -6.30 -9.19
C SER A 122 -6.13 -6.41 -10.70
N ALA A 123 -7.34 -6.17 -11.20
CA ALA A 123 -7.60 -6.13 -12.63
C ALA A 123 -6.88 -4.94 -13.30
N LEU A 124 -6.94 -3.75 -12.72
CA LEU A 124 -6.20 -2.58 -13.22
C LEU A 124 -4.69 -2.79 -13.18
N ASN A 125 -4.17 -3.46 -12.14
CA ASN A 125 -2.75 -3.78 -12.01
C ASN A 125 -2.23 -4.75 -13.09
N LEU A 126 -3.11 -5.43 -13.83
CA LEU A 126 -2.77 -6.18 -15.03
C LEU A 126 -2.97 -5.33 -16.30
N ILE A 127 -4.15 -4.73 -16.46
CA ILE A 127 -4.58 -4.08 -17.69
C ILE A 127 -3.77 -2.81 -17.98
N LEU A 128 -3.57 -1.96 -16.97
CA LEU A 128 -2.89 -0.69 -17.15
C LEU A 128 -1.44 -0.83 -17.63
N PRO A 129 -0.59 -1.69 -17.04
CA PRO A 129 0.77 -1.86 -17.55
C PRO A 129 0.83 -2.59 -18.89
N SER A 130 -0.01 -3.61 -19.11
CA SER A 130 0.06 -4.44 -20.31
C SER A 130 -0.54 -3.78 -21.56
N GLU A 131 -1.58 -2.95 -21.40
CA GLU A 131 -2.33 -2.39 -22.55
C GLU A 131 -2.16 -0.87 -22.70
N LYS A 132 -1.82 -0.16 -21.61
CA LYS A 132 -1.86 1.30 -21.55
C LYS A 132 -0.52 1.96 -21.19
N ASN A 133 0.52 1.17 -20.91
CA ASN A 133 1.82 1.67 -20.46
C ASN A 133 1.74 2.61 -19.24
N VAL A 134 0.85 2.31 -18.32
CA VAL A 134 0.68 3.02 -17.04
C VAL A 134 1.24 2.15 -15.93
N LEU A 135 2.10 2.72 -15.08
CA LEU A 135 2.60 2.04 -13.88
C LEU A 135 1.55 2.13 -12.77
N PRO A 136 0.92 1.02 -12.38
CA PRO A 136 0.04 0.98 -11.22
C PRO A 136 0.87 0.92 -9.94
N MET A 137 0.42 1.62 -8.90
CA MET A 137 1.17 1.80 -7.66
C MET A 137 0.25 1.66 -6.44
N HIS A 138 0.56 0.72 -5.56
CA HIS A 138 -0.07 0.63 -4.23
C HIS A 138 0.60 1.64 -3.29
N CYS A 139 0.13 2.87 -3.34
CA CYS A 139 0.72 4.01 -2.65
C CYS A 139 -0.33 5.06 -2.31
N SER A 140 -0.05 5.94 -1.36
CA SER A 140 -0.77 7.21 -1.24
C SER A 140 -0.03 8.31 -1.99
N ALA A 141 -0.75 9.37 -2.37
CA ALA A 141 -0.20 10.49 -3.09
C ALA A 141 -0.78 11.83 -2.63
N SER A 142 0.07 12.85 -2.58
CA SER A 142 -0.32 14.22 -2.25
C SER A 142 0.37 15.23 -3.15
N VAL A 143 -0.19 16.42 -3.27
CA VAL A 143 0.38 17.53 -4.04
C VAL A 143 0.51 18.77 -3.19
N GLY A 144 1.69 19.41 -3.22
CA GLY A 144 1.97 20.65 -2.54
C GLY A 144 1.45 21.88 -3.30
N LYS A 145 1.53 23.05 -2.68
CA LYS A 145 1.08 24.33 -3.26
C LYS A 145 1.82 24.72 -4.54
N ALA A 146 3.06 24.25 -4.70
CA ALA A 146 3.86 24.48 -5.90
C ALA A 146 3.59 23.47 -7.02
N GLY A 147 2.60 22.57 -6.86
CA GLY A 147 2.31 21.51 -7.81
C GLY A 147 3.25 20.30 -7.68
N ASP A 148 4.10 20.26 -6.68
CA ASP A 148 5.05 19.19 -6.39
C ASP A 148 4.32 17.97 -5.84
N THR A 149 4.25 16.93 -6.65
CA THR A 149 3.64 15.64 -6.25
C THR A 149 4.61 14.82 -5.41
N ALA A 150 4.09 14.18 -4.37
CA ALA A 150 4.81 13.22 -3.52
C ALA A 150 4.03 11.91 -3.45
N ILE A 151 4.77 10.79 -3.55
CA ILE A 151 4.22 9.42 -3.52
C ILE A 151 4.80 8.69 -2.32
N PHE A 152 3.94 7.97 -1.60
CA PHE A 152 4.30 7.21 -0.41
C PHE A 152 3.92 5.74 -0.58
N PHE A 153 4.90 4.88 -0.80
CA PHE A 153 4.74 3.44 -0.72
C PHE A 153 4.95 2.95 0.70
N GLY A 154 4.27 1.91 1.09
CA GLY A 154 4.48 1.30 2.40
C GLY A 154 3.40 0.28 2.72
N LEU A 155 3.77 -0.71 3.51
CA LEU A 155 2.85 -1.73 4.02
C LEU A 155 2.03 -1.19 5.20
N SER A 156 1.02 -1.96 5.61
CA SER A 156 0.23 -1.63 6.80
C SER A 156 1.14 -1.44 8.03
N GLY A 157 0.94 -0.37 8.78
CA GLY A 157 1.72 -0.06 9.99
C GLY A 157 3.04 0.69 9.77
N THR A 158 3.42 0.96 8.52
CA THR A 158 4.62 1.78 8.22
C THR A 158 4.35 3.29 8.31
N GLY A 159 3.10 3.71 8.44
CA GLY A 159 2.71 5.11 8.56
C GLY A 159 2.30 5.78 7.24
N LYS A 160 1.96 5.02 6.19
CA LYS A 160 1.58 5.55 4.87
C LYS A 160 0.54 6.67 4.97
N THR A 161 -0.61 6.41 5.56
CA THR A 161 -1.71 7.38 5.73
C THR A 161 -1.29 8.57 6.61
N THR A 162 -0.68 8.30 7.76
CA THR A 162 -0.23 9.32 8.72
C THR A 162 0.79 10.30 8.15
N LEU A 163 1.69 9.81 7.28
CA LEU A 163 2.79 10.59 6.72
C LEU A 163 2.43 11.28 5.41
N SER A 164 1.45 10.77 4.67
CA SER A 164 0.91 11.43 3.48
C SER A 164 -0.12 12.52 3.82
N ALA A 165 -0.74 12.45 5.00
CA ALA A 165 -1.65 13.47 5.52
C ALA A 165 -0.86 14.66 6.10
N ASP A 166 -0.53 15.61 5.23
CA ASP A 166 0.11 16.87 5.59
C ASP A 166 -0.93 18.00 5.41
N PRO A 167 -1.20 18.84 6.43
CA PRO A 167 -2.17 19.93 6.32
C PRO A 167 -1.81 20.98 5.27
N HIS A 168 -0.57 21.01 4.81
CA HIS A 168 -0.09 21.94 3.77
C HIS A 168 -0.12 21.33 2.35
N ARG A 169 -0.50 20.06 2.21
CA ARG A 169 -0.57 19.35 0.94
C ARG A 169 -1.99 18.81 0.72
N LYS A 170 -2.43 18.75 -0.52
CA LYS A 170 -3.74 18.19 -0.87
C LYS A 170 -3.61 16.69 -1.15
N LEU A 171 -4.47 15.89 -0.57
CA LEU A 171 -4.56 14.47 -0.84
C LEU A 171 -5.05 14.23 -2.27
N ILE A 172 -4.31 13.45 -3.06
CA ILE A 172 -4.73 12.94 -4.37
C ILE A 172 -5.50 11.64 -4.17
N GLY A 173 -4.96 10.74 -3.35
CA GLY A 173 -5.57 9.47 -2.94
C GLY A 173 -4.74 8.76 -1.89
N ASP A 174 -5.36 7.75 -1.25
CA ASP A 174 -4.81 7.09 -0.06
C ASP A 174 -4.12 5.74 -0.35
N ASP A 175 -4.51 5.02 -1.40
CA ASP A 175 -4.14 3.60 -1.52
C ASP A 175 -3.66 3.16 -2.91
N GLU A 176 -4.28 3.59 -4.02
CA GLU A 176 -4.00 3.06 -5.36
C GLU A 176 -3.96 4.16 -6.44
N HIS A 177 -2.86 4.21 -7.18
CA HIS A 177 -2.63 5.25 -8.19
C HIS A 177 -2.04 4.68 -9.48
N GLY A 178 -2.21 5.42 -10.59
CA GLY A 178 -1.52 5.18 -11.85
C GLY A 178 -0.52 6.30 -12.18
N TRP A 179 0.62 5.93 -12.75
CA TRP A 179 1.61 6.86 -13.29
C TRP A 179 1.69 6.69 -14.80
N THR A 180 1.14 7.65 -15.53
CA THR A 180 0.96 7.59 -16.99
C THR A 180 2.26 7.81 -17.77
N ALA A 181 2.23 7.53 -19.07
CA ALA A 181 3.39 7.75 -19.95
C ALA A 181 3.79 9.22 -20.04
N ASP A 182 2.82 10.14 -19.98
CA ASP A 182 2.98 11.59 -20.00
C ASP A 182 3.24 12.21 -18.61
N ASN A 183 3.53 11.34 -17.63
CA ASN A 183 3.92 11.68 -16.26
C ASN A 183 2.82 12.30 -15.39
N THR A 184 1.56 11.99 -15.65
CA THR A 184 0.45 12.30 -14.76
C THR A 184 0.28 11.20 -13.70
N ILE A 185 0.01 11.60 -12.46
CA ILE A 185 -0.42 10.72 -11.36
C ILE A 185 -1.93 10.86 -11.22
N PHE A 186 -2.65 9.74 -11.20
CA PHE A 186 -4.09 9.74 -10.96
C PHE A 186 -4.51 8.66 -9.97
N ASN A 187 -5.54 8.96 -9.19
CA ASN A 187 -6.13 8.04 -8.22
C ASN A 187 -7.08 7.05 -8.92
N PHE A 188 -7.08 5.79 -8.48
CA PHE A 188 -8.06 4.80 -8.94
C PHE A 188 -9.42 4.97 -8.25
N GLU A 189 -9.41 5.51 -7.04
CA GLU A 189 -10.54 5.49 -6.10
C GLU A 189 -11.29 6.82 -6.00
N GLY A 190 -12.53 6.74 -5.52
CA GLY A 190 -13.34 7.90 -5.13
C GLY A 190 -13.44 8.09 -3.62
N GLY A 191 -12.74 7.31 -2.82
CA GLY A 191 -12.80 7.33 -1.37
C GLY A 191 -11.57 6.77 -0.68
N CYS A 192 -11.66 6.61 0.65
CA CYS A 192 -10.60 6.06 1.49
C CYS A 192 -11.13 4.88 2.31
N TYR A 193 -10.26 3.89 2.57
CA TYR A 193 -10.57 2.71 3.38
C TYR A 193 -9.50 2.49 4.45
N ALA A 194 -9.71 3.12 5.60
CA ALA A 194 -8.72 3.22 6.65
C ALA A 194 -8.95 2.22 7.81
N LYS A 195 -7.88 1.86 8.53
CA LYS A 195 -7.98 1.18 9.83
C LYS A 195 -8.45 2.18 10.89
N VAL A 196 -9.26 1.69 11.84
CA VAL A 196 -9.76 2.49 12.96
C VAL A 196 -9.43 1.89 14.33
N ILE A 197 -8.61 0.83 14.37
CA ILE A 197 -8.09 0.35 15.64
C ILE A 197 -7.17 1.42 16.25
N ASP A 198 -7.32 1.68 17.54
CA ASP A 198 -6.60 2.73 18.30
C ASP A 198 -6.76 4.15 17.73
N LEU A 199 -7.85 4.40 17.01
CA LEU A 199 -8.11 5.71 16.40
C LEU A 199 -8.45 6.76 17.47
N THR A 200 -7.73 7.87 17.41
CA THR A 200 -8.00 9.08 18.21
C THR A 200 -7.95 10.31 17.32
N SER A 201 -8.60 11.40 17.77
CA SER A 201 -8.52 12.71 17.10
C SER A 201 -7.10 13.28 17.05
N ASP A 202 -6.22 12.85 17.96
CA ASP A 202 -4.85 13.36 18.06
C ASP A 202 -3.90 12.58 17.14
N ASN A 203 -4.13 11.26 16.99
CA ASN A 203 -3.26 10.41 16.19
C ASN A 203 -3.56 10.55 14.70
N GLU A 204 -4.84 10.47 14.31
CA GLU A 204 -5.30 10.50 12.92
C GLU A 204 -6.52 11.44 12.78
N PRO A 205 -6.31 12.76 12.87
CA PRO A 205 -7.40 13.75 12.92
C PRO A 205 -8.28 13.75 11.67
N ASP A 206 -7.71 13.51 10.49
CA ASP A 206 -8.46 13.52 9.23
C ASP A 206 -9.38 12.30 9.12
N ILE A 207 -8.90 11.11 9.47
CA ILE A 207 -9.73 9.90 9.52
C ILE A 207 -10.85 10.06 10.54
N TYR A 208 -10.51 10.56 11.75
CA TYR A 208 -11.47 10.75 12.82
C TYR A 208 -12.61 11.71 12.40
N LYS A 209 -12.28 12.84 11.77
CA LYS A 209 -13.24 13.82 11.25
C LYS A 209 -14.03 13.30 10.04
N ALA A 210 -13.47 12.38 9.26
CA ALA A 210 -14.15 11.80 8.11
C ALA A 210 -15.25 10.80 8.48
N ILE A 211 -15.28 10.33 9.75
CA ILE A 211 -16.35 9.47 10.28
C ILE A 211 -17.58 10.31 10.59
N LYS A 212 -18.40 10.52 9.59
CA LYS A 212 -19.64 11.30 9.62
C LYS A 212 -20.70 10.60 8.77
N PRO A 213 -21.97 11.06 8.70
CA PRO A 213 -23.02 10.42 7.91
C PRO A 213 -22.56 10.10 6.51
N GLY A 214 -22.78 8.85 6.08
CA GLY A 214 -22.27 8.28 4.82
C GLY A 214 -21.01 7.44 4.94
N ALA A 215 -20.23 7.56 6.02
CA ALA A 215 -19.15 6.64 6.32
C ALA A 215 -19.69 5.26 6.75
N LEU A 216 -18.98 4.19 6.36
CA LEU A 216 -19.31 2.81 6.74
C LEU A 216 -18.21 2.26 7.64
N LEU A 217 -18.58 1.89 8.86
CA LEU A 217 -17.70 1.23 9.82
C LEU A 217 -17.85 -0.29 9.73
N GLU A 218 -16.74 -1.02 9.76
CA GLU A 218 -16.71 -2.49 9.72
C GLU A 218 -15.97 -3.06 10.93
N ASN A 219 -16.50 -4.15 11.48
CA ASN A 219 -15.91 -4.93 12.56
C ASN A 219 -15.71 -4.17 13.88
N VAL A 220 -16.27 -2.99 14.04
CA VAL A 220 -16.19 -2.19 15.27
C VAL A 220 -17.09 -2.73 16.36
N VAL A 221 -16.75 -2.43 17.60
CA VAL A 221 -17.57 -2.69 18.80
C VAL A 221 -18.19 -1.37 19.27
N PHE A 222 -19.41 -1.43 19.77
CA PHE A 222 -20.11 -0.27 20.34
C PHE A 222 -20.12 -0.36 21.87
N LYS A 223 -19.89 0.78 22.51
CA LYS A 223 -20.08 0.96 23.94
C LYS A 223 -21.57 0.96 24.29
N GLU A 224 -21.91 0.82 25.57
CA GLU A 224 -23.31 0.85 26.04
C GLU A 224 -24.07 2.13 25.66
N ASN A 225 -23.36 3.25 25.56
CA ASN A 225 -23.92 4.54 25.14
C ASN A 225 -24.08 4.69 23.61
N GLY A 226 -23.80 3.65 22.82
CA GLY A 226 -23.85 3.67 21.36
C GLY A 226 -22.64 4.28 20.66
N ALA A 227 -21.65 4.78 21.38
CA ALA A 227 -20.41 5.25 20.77
C ALA A 227 -19.53 4.08 20.34
N VAL A 228 -18.74 4.28 19.28
CA VAL A 228 -17.76 3.27 18.81
C VAL A 228 -16.61 3.17 19.82
N ASP A 229 -16.21 1.95 20.14
CA ASP A 229 -14.98 1.67 20.88
C ASP A 229 -13.86 1.30 19.91
N TYR A 230 -13.02 2.27 19.58
CA TYR A 230 -11.87 2.06 18.67
C TYR A 230 -10.73 1.28 19.31
N PHE A 231 -10.76 1.04 20.62
CA PHE A 231 -9.73 0.29 21.35
C PHE A 231 -10.11 -1.18 21.56
N ASP A 232 -11.36 -1.54 21.27
CA ASP A 232 -11.83 -2.91 21.40
C ASP A 232 -11.45 -3.74 20.16
N SER A 233 -10.56 -4.71 20.36
CA SER A 233 -10.14 -5.69 19.36
C SER A 233 -10.71 -7.09 19.58
N SER A 234 -11.72 -7.24 20.43
CA SER A 234 -12.30 -8.55 20.82
C SER A 234 -12.83 -9.35 19.64
N ARG A 235 -13.34 -8.68 18.60
CA ARG A 235 -13.77 -9.33 17.35
C ARG A 235 -12.60 -9.55 16.40
N THR A 236 -11.81 -8.51 16.16
CA THR A 236 -10.64 -8.49 15.28
C THR A 236 -9.92 -7.16 15.37
N GLN A 237 -8.62 -7.15 15.13
CA GLN A 237 -7.84 -5.92 14.95
C GLN A 237 -8.06 -5.28 13.55
N ASN A 238 -8.77 -5.95 12.65
CA ASN A 238 -9.08 -5.43 11.31
C ASN A 238 -10.38 -4.62 11.31
N THR A 239 -10.49 -3.66 12.23
CA THR A 239 -11.56 -2.67 12.22
C THR A 239 -11.29 -1.62 11.16
N ARG A 240 -12.33 -1.24 10.39
CA ARG A 240 -12.18 -0.36 9.23
C ARG A 240 -13.27 0.69 9.16
N VAL A 241 -12.98 1.75 8.40
CA VAL A 241 -13.96 2.71 7.91
C VAL A 241 -13.74 2.96 6.42
N SER A 242 -14.83 2.98 5.64
CA SER A 242 -14.82 3.54 4.30
C SER A 242 -15.60 4.85 4.26
N TYR A 243 -15.10 5.83 3.53
CA TYR A 243 -15.76 7.11 3.32
C TYR A 243 -15.36 7.72 1.96
N PRO A 244 -16.24 8.54 1.36
CA PRO A 244 -15.91 9.26 0.14
C PRO A 244 -14.74 10.23 0.37
N ILE A 245 -13.87 10.43 -0.62
CA ILE A 245 -12.67 11.27 -0.46
C ILE A 245 -13.01 12.71 -0.04
N HIS A 246 -14.17 13.24 -0.44
CA HIS A 246 -14.61 14.58 -0.06
C HIS A 246 -15.00 14.73 1.43
N HIS A 247 -14.94 13.65 2.22
CA HIS A 247 -14.99 13.75 3.68
C HIS A 247 -13.70 14.33 4.26
N ILE A 248 -12.59 14.25 3.54
CA ILE A 248 -11.34 14.93 3.85
C ILE A 248 -11.41 16.37 3.33
N GLU A 249 -10.99 17.33 4.14
CA GLU A 249 -11.09 18.77 3.80
C GLU A 249 -10.07 19.18 2.75
N ASN A 250 -8.84 18.66 2.84
CA ASN A 250 -7.74 19.09 1.99
C ASN A 250 -7.45 18.08 0.88
N ILE A 251 -8.28 18.07 -0.15
CA ILE A 251 -8.18 17.13 -1.29
C ILE A 251 -7.85 17.87 -2.59
N GLN A 252 -7.23 17.13 -3.50
CA GLN A 252 -7.00 17.57 -4.89
C GLN A 252 -8.20 17.13 -5.75
N ILE A 253 -8.79 18.08 -6.49
CA ILE A 253 -9.88 17.84 -7.44
C ILE A 253 -9.49 18.38 -8.82
N PRO A 254 -9.56 17.60 -9.89
CA PRO A 254 -9.73 16.14 -9.85
C PRO A 254 -8.58 15.44 -9.10
N SER A 255 -8.77 14.20 -8.70
CA SER A 255 -7.76 13.41 -7.95
C SER A 255 -6.58 13.02 -8.86
N MET A 256 -5.90 14.02 -9.38
CA MET A 256 -4.79 13.95 -10.34
C MET A 256 -3.76 15.04 -10.08
N ALA A 257 -2.50 14.76 -10.42
CA ALA A 257 -1.43 15.75 -10.39
C ALA A 257 -0.34 15.40 -11.40
N GLY A 258 0.60 16.33 -11.59
CA GLY A 258 1.74 16.13 -12.48
C GLY A 258 2.80 15.18 -11.92
N ASN A 259 3.94 15.14 -12.61
CA ASN A 259 5.06 14.26 -12.29
C ASN A 259 5.49 14.35 -10.82
N PRO A 260 5.73 13.22 -10.14
CA PRO A 260 6.23 13.25 -8.77
C PRO A 260 7.63 13.88 -8.70
N LYS A 261 7.84 14.70 -7.69
CA LYS A 261 9.16 15.24 -7.33
C LYS A 261 9.88 14.33 -6.35
N ASN A 262 9.13 13.69 -5.47
CA ASN A 262 9.67 12.79 -4.45
C ASN A 262 8.83 11.51 -4.33
N ILE A 263 9.51 10.38 -4.17
CA ILE A 263 8.94 9.07 -3.84
C ILE A 263 9.52 8.63 -2.50
N PHE A 264 8.67 8.20 -1.58
CA PHE A 264 9.03 7.69 -0.28
C PHE A 264 8.69 6.20 -0.18
N PHE A 265 9.68 5.36 0.10
CA PHE A 265 9.50 3.98 0.50
C PHE A 265 9.50 3.92 2.02
N LEU A 266 8.34 3.73 2.62
CA LEU A 266 8.19 3.63 4.06
C LEU A 266 8.42 2.19 4.51
N THR A 267 9.34 2.02 5.45
CA THR A 267 9.60 0.74 6.11
C THR A 267 9.48 0.90 7.62
N CYS A 268 9.26 -0.21 8.32
CA CYS A 268 9.30 -0.25 9.78
C CYS A 268 10.30 -1.34 10.16
N ASP A 269 11.57 -0.95 10.31
CA ASP A 269 12.63 -1.88 10.73
C ASP A 269 12.58 -2.10 12.23
N ALA A 270 12.28 -3.33 12.64
CA ALA A 270 12.24 -3.72 14.05
C ALA A 270 13.58 -4.23 14.59
N PHE A 271 14.60 -4.29 13.76
CA PHE A 271 15.96 -4.68 14.16
C PHE A 271 16.82 -3.50 14.55
N GLY A 272 16.41 -2.27 14.22
CA GLY A 272 17.09 -1.03 14.59
C GLY A 272 18.37 -0.76 13.82
N VAL A 273 18.52 -1.33 12.63
CA VAL A 273 19.76 -1.26 11.84
C VAL A 273 19.67 -0.39 10.59
N LEU A 274 18.47 -0.20 10.03
CA LEU A 274 18.28 0.66 8.88
C LEU A 274 18.34 2.15 9.27
N PRO A 275 18.97 2.98 8.44
CA PRO A 275 18.95 4.43 8.62
C PRO A 275 17.53 4.98 8.66
N PRO A 276 17.25 6.04 9.46
CA PRO A 276 15.93 6.63 9.51
C PRO A 276 15.53 7.28 8.19
N ILE A 277 16.52 7.69 7.38
CA ILE A 277 16.32 8.27 6.05
C ILE A 277 17.54 7.97 5.17
N SER A 278 17.28 7.62 3.90
CA SER A 278 18.34 7.41 2.91
C SER A 278 17.85 7.83 1.53
N LYS A 279 18.73 8.47 0.74
CA LYS A 279 18.47 8.73 -0.68
C LYS A 279 18.88 7.51 -1.50
N LEU A 280 17.99 7.04 -2.38
CA LEU A 280 18.21 5.86 -3.20
C LEU A 280 18.63 6.25 -4.62
N THR A 281 19.57 5.46 -5.19
CA THR A 281 19.81 5.43 -6.64
C THR A 281 18.63 4.72 -7.34
N ALA A 282 18.51 4.85 -8.66
CA ALA A 282 17.46 4.16 -9.43
C ALA A 282 17.52 2.63 -9.25
N ASN A 283 18.73 2.05 -9.17
CA ASN A 283 18.93 0.62 -8.96
C ASN A 283 18.49 0.19 -7.56
N GLN A 284 18.90 0.94 -6.53
CA GLN A 284 18.45 0.72 -5.14
C GLN A 284 16.93 0.86 -5.02
N ALA A 285 16.34 1.86 -5.68
CA ALA A 285 14.90 2.05 -5.68
C ALA A 285 14.18 0.83 -6.26
N ALA A 286 14.62 0.30 -7.40
CA ALA A 286 14.03 -0.89 -8.00
C ALA A 286 14.19 -2.14 -7.13
N TYR A 287 15.37 -2.35 -6.52
CA TYR A 287 15.63 -3.45 -5.60
C TYR A 287 14.74 -3.40 -4.35
N HIS A 288 14.67 -2.23 -3.69
CA HIS A 288 13.83 -2.04 -2.51
C HIS A 288 12.34 -2.09 -2.83
N PHE A 289 11.93 -1.67 -4.03
CA PHE A 289 10.56 -1.80 -4.50
C PHE A 289 10.15 -3.26 -4.69
N ILE A 290 11.02 -4.08 -5.34
CA ILE A 290 10.79 -5.53 -5.45
C ILE A 290 10.77 -6.18 -4.06
N SER A 291 11.65 -5.77 -3.16
CA SER A 291 11.70 -6.34 -1.81
C SER A 291 10.48 -5.99 -0.98
N GLY A 292 10.03 -4.72 -1.00
CA GLY A 292 8.87 -4.26 -0.22
C GLY A 292 9.00 -4.61 1.27
N TYR A 293 10.15 -4.25 1.87
CA TYR A 293 10.52 -4.66 3.22
C TYR A 293 9.77 -3.91 4.32
N THR A 294 9.38 -4.65 5.33
CA THR A 294 9.03 -4.18 6.67
C THR A 294 9.35 -5.26 7.69
N ALA A 295 9.20 -4.99 9.00
CA ALA A 295 9.25 -6.02 10.02
C ALA A 295 7.89 -6.19 10.69
N LYS A 296 7.52 -7.43 11.01
CA LYS A 296 6.41 -7.75 11.88
C LYS A 296 6.94 -7.85 13.30
N VAL A 297 6.25 -7.24 14.25
CA VAL A 297 6.61 -7.28 15.68
C VAL A 297 5.60 -8.09 16.47
N ALA A 298 5.98 -8.51 17.68
CA ALA A 298 5.11 -9.26 18.58
C ALA A 298 3.74 -8.56 18.75
N GLY A 299 2.66 -9.34 18.69
CA GLY A 299 1.29 -8.85 18.82
C GLY A 299 0.67 -8.23 17.56
N THR A 300 1.39 -8.12 16.44
CA THR A 300 0.82 -7.61 15.17
C THR A 300 0.08 -8.67 14.36
N GLU A 301 0.45 -9.93 14.51
CA GLU A 301 -0.23 -11.10 13.91
C GLU A 301 -0.16 -12.28 14.88
N ALA A 302 -1.13 -13.20 14.78
CA ALA A 302 -1.16 -14.41 15.60
C ALA A 302 0.11 -15.25 15.39
N GLY A 303 0.77 -15.64 16.47
CA GLY A 303 1.97 -16.49 16.45
C GLY A 303 3.30 -15.74 16.32
N ILE A 304 3.32 -14.41 16.19
CA ILE A 304 4.55 -13.61 16.18
C ILE A 304 4.90 -13.19 17.60
N THR A 305 6.00 -13.73 18.11
CA THR A 305 6.54 -13.46 19.47
C THR A 305 7.80 -12.61 19.43
N GLU A 306 8.53 -12.62 18.32
CA GLU A 306 9.75 -11.84 18.08
C GLU A 306 9.68 -11.11 16.73
N PRO A 307 10.48 -10.06 16.53
CA PRO A 307 10.55 -9.39 15.23
C PRO A 307 10.98 -10.33 14.11
N VAL A 308 10.21 -10.33 13.01
CA VAL A 308 10.49 -11.14 11.81
C VAL A 308 10.53 -10.23 10.58
N PRO A 309 11.54 -10.36 9.69
CA PRO A 309 11.54 -9.67 8.40
C PRO A 309 10.31 -10.09 7.58
N SER A 310 9.67 -9.13 6.96
CA SER A 310 8.51 -9.37 6.09
C SER A 310 8.71 -8.65 4.77
N PHE A 311 8.51 -9.38 3.68
CA PHE A 311 8.70 -8.86 2.33
C PHE A 311 7.41 -9.01 1.53
N SER A 312 6.98 -7.92 0.89
CA SER A 312 5.82 -7.91 0.01
C SER A 312 6.16 -7.14 -1.26
N ALA A 313 6.43 -7.86 -2.33
CA ALA A 313 6.89 -7.30 -3.57
C ALA A 313 6.01 -6.13 -4.04
N CYS A 314 6.63 -5.06 -4.49
CA CYS A 314 6.00 -3.81 -4.93
C CYS A 314 5.12 -3.15 -3.86
N PHE A 315 5.34 -3.46 -2.56
CA PHE A 315 4.49 -3.06 -1.42
C PHE A 315 3.03 -3.53 -1.53
N GLY A 316 2.71 -4.43 -2.47
CA GLY A 316 1.34 -4.85 -2.77
C GLY A 316 1.23 -6.24 -3.39
N ALA A 317 2.13 -7.17 -3.08
CA ALA A 317 2.22 -8.49 -3.71
C ALA A 317 0.89 -9.24 -3.92
N PRO A 318 -0.08 -9.25 -2.97
CA PRO A 318 -1.35 -9.93 -3.18
C PRO A 318 -2.21 -9.37 -4.33
N PHE A 319 -1.95 -8.14 -4.76
CA PHE A 319 -2.75 -7.40 -5.75
C PHE A 319 -2.02 -7.18 -7.08
N MET A 320 -0.79 -7.72 -7.20
CA MET A 320 0.09 -7.52 -8.36
C MET A 320 0.14 -8.82 -9.19
N PRO A 321 -0.73 -8.96 -10.23
CA PRO A 321 -0.85 -10.24 -10.97
C PRO A 321 0.31 -10.53 -11.93
N MET A 322 1.08 -9.52 -12.35
CA MET A 322 2.27 -9.72 -13.16
C MET A 322 3.50 -10.00 -12.28
N HIS A 323 4.58 -10.47 -12.89
CA HIS A 323 5.83 -10.66 -12.15
C HIS A 323 6.36 -9.32 -11.61
N PRO A 324 6.81 -9.24 -10.34
CA PRO A 324 7.21 -7.98 -9.71
C PRO A 324 8.31 -7.21 -10.44
N THR A 325 9.20 -7.89 -11.15
CA THR A 325 10.26 -7.25 -11.96
C THR A 325 9.69 -6.39 -13.09
N VAL A 326 8.53 -6.71 -13.64
CA VAL A 326 7.88 -5.88 -14.68
C VAL A 326 7.54 -4.50 -14.13
N TYR A 327 6.91 -4.45 -12.95
CA TYR A 327 6.58 -3.17 -12.31
C TYR A 327 7.84 -2.40 -11.88
N ALA A 328 8.87 -3.12 -11.40
CA ALA A 328 10.13 -2.51 -10.99
C ALA A 328 10.90 -1.91 -12.17
N GLU A 329 10.89 -2.56 -13.33
CA GLU A 329 11.47 -2.01 -14.57
C GLU A 329 10.72 -0.76 -15.03
N MET A 330 9.38 -0.78 -14.98
CA MET A 330 8.57 0.41 -15.28
C MET A 330 8.91 1.56 -14.34
N LEU A 331 9.01 1.30 -13.03
CA LEU A 331 9.39 2.30 -12.04
C LEU A 331 10.81 2.83 -12.31
N SER A 332 11.78 1.95 -12.57
CA SER A 332 13.16 2.33 -12.87
C SER A 332 13.25 3.25 -14.09
N LYS A 333 12.54 2.92 -15.18
CA LYS A 333 12.45 3.75 -16.38
C LYS A 333 11.85 5.14 -16.06
N LYS A 334 10.81 5.20 -15.23
CA LYS A 334 10.19 6.44 -14.79
C LYS A 334 11.17 7.29 -13.97
N ILE A 335 11.87 6.69 -12.99
CA ILE A 335 12.87 7.38 -12.17
C ILE A 335 13.96 7.99 -13.05
N GLN A 336 14.49 7.23 -14.00
CA GLN A 336 15.55 7.69 -14.91
C GLN A 336 15.08 8.82 -15.85
N ALA A 337 13.87 8.69 -16.40
CA ALA A 337 13.32 9.67 -17.34
C ALA A 337 12.93 11.00 -16.69
N THR A 338 12.45 10.96 -15.44
CA THR A 338 11.90 12.13 -14.75
C THR A 338 12.83 12.71 -13.69
N GLN A 339 13.92 12.01 -13.35
CA GLN A 339 14.88 12.38 -12.31
C GLN A 339 14.21 12.64 -10.94
N VAL A 340 13.11 11.94 -10.66
CA VAL A 340 12.43 11.98 -9.37
C VAL A 340 13.35 11.50 -8.26
N ASN A 341 13.35 12.18 -7.11
CA ASN A 341 14.10 11.72 -5.94
C ASN A 341 13.39 10.56 -5.26
N VAL A 342 14.12 9.51 -4.94
CA VAL A 342 13.58 8.36 -4.20
C VAL A 342 14.26 8.24 -2.85
N TRP A 343 13.46 8.05 -1.82
CA TRP A 343 13.89 8.02 -0.43
C TRP A 343 13.38 6.75 0.27
N LEU A 344 14.25 6.09 1.04
CA LEU A 344 13.85 5.06 2.00
C LEU A 344 13.71 5.74 3.37
N VAL A 345 12.55 5.63 3.99
CA VAL A 345 12.24 6.22 5.30
C VAL A 345 11.87 5.11 6.27
N ASN A 346 12.69 4.94 7.30
CA ASN A 346 12.47 3.97 8.35
C ASN A 346 11.69 4.60 9.52
N THR A 347 10.49 4.08 9.78
CA THR A 347 9.62 4.48 10.90
C THR A 347 9.71 3.51 12.08
N GLY A 348 10.65 2.58 12.05
CA GLY A 348 10.86 1.52 13.02
C GLY A 348 11.71 1.94 14.22
N TRP A 349 12.68 1.11 14.58
CA TRP A 349 13.49 1.25 15.80
C TRP A 349 14.87 1.81 15.52
N SER A 350 15.48 2.35 16.55
CA SER A 350 16.86 2.86 16.59
C SER A 350 17.46 2.59 17.96
N GLY A 351 18.79 2.41 18.03
CA GLY A 351 19.52 2.14 19.28
C GLY A 351 19.38 0.71 19.80
N GLY A 352 18.84 -0.17 19.00
CA GLY A 352 18.61 -1.58 19.31
C GLY A 352 17.34 -2.11 18.63
N PRO A 353 17.12 -3.44 18.63
CA PRO A 353 15.91 -4.05 18.10
C PRO A 353 14.67 -3.75 18.98
N TYR A 354 13.49 -4.15 18.51
CA TYR A 354 12.26 -4.14 19.30
C TYR A 354 12.51 -4.77 20.68
N GLY A 355 12.02 -4.10 21.74
CA GLY A 355 12.23 -4.51 23.13
C GLY A 355 13.55 -4.04 23.77
N VAL A 356 14.51 -3.53 22.98
CA VAL A 356 15.78 -2.96 23.48
C VAL A 356 15.93 -1.51 23.08
N GLY A 357 15.82 -1.21 21.78
CA GLY A 357 15.85 0.15 21.25
C GLY A 357 14.53 0.90 21.43
N SER A 358 14.47 2.09 20.87
CA SER A 358 13.28 2.94 20.88
C SER A 358 12.74 3.13 19.46
N ARG A 359 11.43 3.16 19.29
CA ARG A 359 10.85 3.54 18.01
C ARG A 359 11.23 4.99 17.68
N ILE A 360 11.61 5.23 16.44
CA ILE A 360 11.91 6.57 15.92
C ILE A 360 10.68 7.46 16.14
N LYS A 361 10.87 8.59 16.82
CA LYS A 361 9.78 9.49 17.18
C LYS A 361 9.12 10.06 15.92
N LEU A 362 7.80 10.01 15.84
CA LEU A 362 7.03 10.51 14.68
C LEU A 362 7.41 11.95 14.30
N LYS A 363 7.72 12.82 15.29
CA LYS A 363 8.17 14.19 15.03
C LYS A 363 9.45 14.25 14.19
N TYR A 364 10.39 13.29 14.35
CA TYR A 364 11.60 13.23 13.54
C TYR A 364 11.32 12.71 12.13
N THR A 365 10.46 11.69 12.01
CA THR A 365 10.02 11.20 10.70
C THR A 365 9.34 12.30 9.90
N ARG A 366 8.43 13.06 10.53
CA ARG A 366 7.78 14.21 9.90
C ARG A 366 8.80 15.29 9.52
N ALA A 367 9.74 15.62 10.39
CA ALA A 367 10.80 16.59 10.09
C ALA A 367 11.65 16.18 8.87
N MET A 368 12.02 14.89 8.77
CA MET A 368 12.75 14.37 7.61
C MET A 368 11.94 14.48 6.32
N ILE A 369 10.67 14.09 6.33
CA ILE A 369 9.80 14.21 5.15
C ILE A 369 9.61 15.68 4.76
N THR A 370 9.34 16.56 5.71
CA THR A 370 9.21 18.01 5.46
C THR A 370 10.50 18.57 4.86
N ALA A 371 11.68 18.23 5.42
CA ALA A 371 12.97 18.67 4.89
C ALA A 371 13.19 18.24 3.43
N ILE A 372 12.75 17.03 3.05
CA ILE A 372 12.81 16.55 1.67
C ILE A 372 11.84 17.35 0.78
N LEU A 373 10.60 17.49 1.21
CA LEU A 373 9.55 18.17 0.43
C LEU A 373 9.88 19.64 0.18
N GLU A 374 10.54 20.30 1.14
CA GLU A 374 10.99 21.69 1.06
C GLU A 374 12.36 21.85 0.36
N GLY A 375 13.03 20.74 0.00
CA GLY A 375 14.36 20.77 -0.64
C GLY A 375 15.50 21.13 0.32
N ALA A 376 15.26 21.06 1.65
CA ALA A 376 16.28 21.38 2.66
C ALA A 376 17.44 20.38 2.73
N LEU A 377 17.30 19.23 2.04
CA LEU A 377 18.39 18.25 1.88
C LEU A 377 19.15 18.42 0.55
N ASP A 378 18.76 19.38 -0.30
CA ASP A 378 19.51 19.70 -1.51
C ASP A 378 20.87 20.31 -1.10
N GLY A 379 21.98 19.71 -1.54
CA GLY A 379 23.31 20.17 -1.20
C GLY A 379 23.86 19.70 0.16
N VAL A 380 23.10 18.93 0.94
CA VAL A 380 23.61 18.24 2.14
C VAL A 380 24.57 17.13 1.71
N GLU A 381 25.69 16.97 2.45
CA GLU A 381 26.58 15.84 2.26
C GLU A 381 25.92 14.52 2.72
N PHE A 382 26.21 13.45 1.97
CA PHE A 382 25.79 12.10 2.29
C PHE A 382 26.98 11.21 2.63
N GLU A 383 26.77 10.24 3.49
CA GLU A 383 27.67 9.11 3.71
C GLU A 383 27.00 7.80 3.33
N GLN A 384 27.77 6.88 2.76
CA GLN A 384 27.23 5.58 2.36
C GLN A 384 27.26 4.61 3.55
N HIS A 385 26.15 3.95 3.81
CA HIS A 385 26.07 2.88 4.79
C HIS A 385 26.90 1.67 4.33
N PRO A 386 27.85 1.16 5.15
CA PRO A 386 28.82 0.17 4.68
C PRO A 386 28.23 -1.18 4.29
N ILE A 387 27.09 -1.57 4.87
CA ILE A 387 26.47 -2.88 4.64
C ILE A 387 25.32 -2.77 3.62
N PHE A 388 24.44 -1.78 3.75
CA PHE A 388 23.28 -1.64 2.86
C PHE A 388 23.55 -0.76 1.63
N GLY A 389 24.67 -0.08 1.56
CA GLY A 389 25.00 0.82 0.44
C GLY A 389 24.14 2.09 0.36
N LEU A 390 23.27 2.32 1.33
CA LEU A 390 22.29 3.41 1.36
C LEU A 390 22.97 4.76 1.64
N ASN A 391 22.56 5.83 0.95
CA ASN A 391 23.12 7.16 1.13
C ASN A 391 22.37 7.90 2.26
N MET A 392 23.01 8.04 3.41
CA MET A 392 22.50 8.69 4.61
C MET A 392 22.90 10.17 4.61
N PRO A 393 21.99 11.14 4.82
CA PRO A 393 22.37 12.54 4.97
C PRO A 393 23.12 12.75 6.29
N LYS A 394 24.21 13.51 6.25
CA LYS A 394 24.99 13.84 7.47
C LYS A 394 24.27 14.88 8.36
N TYR A 395 23.26 15.55 7.81
CA TYR A 395 22.46 16.55 8.52
C TYR A 395 21.02 16.55 8.02
N CYS A 396 20.07 16.74 8.93
CA CYS A 396 18.67 17.01 8.61
C CYS A 396 18.11 18.01 9.63
N PRO A 397 17.43 19.10 9.19
CA PRO A 397 16.82 20.06 10.12
C PRO A 397 15.90 19.41 11.13
N GLN A 398 15.95 19.84 12.39
CA GLN A 398 15.12 19.37 13.51
C GLN A 398 15.27 17.87 13.86
N VAL A 399 16.27 17.20 13.31
CA VAL A 399 16.58 15.79 13.59
C VAL A 399 17.95 15.71 14.27
N PRO A 400 18.07 14.99 15.41
CA PRO A 400 19.36 14.77 16.04
C PRO A 400 20.34 14.05 15.09
N ILE A 401 21.57 14.56 14.98
CA ILE A 401 22.57 14.05 14.03
C ILE A 401 22.91 12.59 14.34
N GLU A 402 22.96 12.22 15.61
CA GLU A 402 23.31 10.87 16.07
C GLU A 402 22.37 9.79 15.56
N ILE A 403 21.08 10.11 15.28
CA ILE A 403 20.13 9.11 14.79
C ILE A 403 20.21 8.90 13.27
N LEU A 404 20.81 9.85 12.53
CA LEU A 404 20.92 9.76 11.06
C LEU A 404 21.81 8.59 10.61
N ASN A 405 22.84 8.28 11.39
CA ASN A 405 23.61 7.04 11.23
C ASN A 405 23.26 6.11 12.40
N PRO A 406 22.50 5.02 12.17
CA PRO A 406 21.99 4.16 13.24
C PRO A 406 23.09 3.52 14.07
N MET A 407 24.28 3.27 13.51
CA MET A 407 25.43 2.76 14.27
C MET A 407 25.77 3.64 15.47
N ASN A 408 25.56 4.96 15.37
CA ASN A 408 25.90 5.90 16.44
C ASN A 408 24.98 5.76 17.67
N THR A 409 23.81 5.19 17.49
CA THR A 409 22.80 5.01 18.56
C THR A 409 22.98 3.71 19.36
N TRP A 410 23.80 2.76 18.86
CA TRP A 410 24.01 1.48 19.54
C TRP A 410 25.17 1.54 20.52
N LEU A 411 24.96 0.93 21.70
CA LEU A 411 26.02 0.80 22.72
C LEU A 411 27.14 -0.13 22.27
N GLN A 412 26.78 -1.23 21.60
CA GLN A 412 27.71 -2.25 21.14
C GLN A 412 27.75 -2.29 19.61
N LYS A 413 28.80 -1.71 19.02
CA LYS A 413 28.95 -1.61 17.56
C LYS A 413 29.03 -2.98 16.86
N GLY A 414 29.70 -3.97 17.50
CA GLY A 414 29.76 -5.34 16.95
C GLY A 414 28.38 -5.98 16.82
N VAL A 415 27.50 -5.81 17.81
CA VAL A 415 26.13 -6.32 17.75
C VAL A 415 25.34 -5.63 16.65
N TYR A 416 25.51 -4.32 16.47
CA TYR A 416 24.92 -3.58 15.33
C TYR A 416 25.34 -4.19 13.99
N ILE A 417 26.64 -4.43 13.80
CA ILE A 417 27.18 -4.99 12.56
C ILE A 417 26.60 -6.40 12.31
N SER A 418 26.61 -7.29 13.31
CA SER A 418 26.04 -8.64 13.17
C SER A 418 24.55 -8.61 12.81
N LYS A 419 23.75 -7.74 13.44
CA LYS A 419 22.32 -7.60 13.12
C LYS A 419 22.11 -7.01 11.72
N SER A 420 22.95 -6.07 11.30
CA SER A 420 22.91 -5.49 9.95
C SER A 420 23.21 -6.53 8.88
N ILE A 421 24.24 -7.36 9.09
CA ILE A 421 24.59 -8.48 8.19
C ILE A 421 23.43 -9.48 8.11
N ALA A 422 22.84 -9.87 9.24
CA ALA A 422 21.71 -10.79 9.28
C ALA A 422 20.51 -10.27 8.48
N LEU A 423 20.17 -8.98 8.60
CA LEU A 423 19.10 -8.38 7.81
C LEU A 423 19.47 -8.31 6.31
N ALA A 424 20.72 -7.98 5.99
CA ALA A 424 21.20 -7.94 4.61
C ALA A 424 21.13 -9.33 3.94
N HIS A 425 21.47 -10.40 4.65
CA HIS A 425 21.24 -11.78 4.17
C HIS A 425 19.75 -12.08 3.95
N ALA A 426 18.87 -11.61 4.82
CA ALA A 426 17.43 -11.79 4.62
C ALA A 426 16.92 -11.08 3.35
N PHE A 427 17.49 -9.92 3.01
CA PHE A 427 17.21 -9.26 1.74
C PHE A 427 17.68 -10.08 0.53
N HIS A 428 18.91 -10.61 0.54
CA HIS A 428 19.45 -11.45 -0.53
C HIS A 428 18.60 -12.71 -0.70
N LEU A 429 18.36 -13.47 0.36
CA LEU A 429 17.52 -14.67 0.34
C LEU A 429 16.11 -14.40 -0.21
N ASN A 430 15.49 -13.27 0.19
CA ASN A 430 14.21 -12.88 -0.38
C ASN A 430 14.31 -12.57 -1.87
N PHE A 431 15.44 -12.00 -2.33
CA PHE A 431 15.60 -11.55 -3.70
C PHE A 431 15.94 -12.69 -4.67
N GLU A 432 16.52 -13.80 -4.25
CA GLU A 432 16.89 -14.98 -5.08
C GLU A 432 15.77 -15.40 -6.04
N LYS A 433 14.53 -15.41 -5.59
CA LYS A 433 13.35 -15.78 -6.41
C LYS A 433 13.06 -14.82 -7.57
N PHE A 434 13.70 -13.65 -7.59
CA PHE A 434 13.54 -12.63 -8.63
C PHE A 434 14.76 -12.49 -9.52
N GLU A 435 15.92 -13.02 -9.14
CA GLU A 435 17.21 -12.82 -9.83
C GLU A 435 17.19 -13.26 -11.30
N THR A 436 16.53 -14.38 -11.60
CA THR A 436 16.41 -14.87 -12.99
C THR A 436 15.70 -13.88 -13.92
N PHE A 437 14.86 -13.01 -13.38
CA PHE A 437 14.03 -12.06 -14.12
C PHE A 437 14.47 -10.62 -13.96
N ALA A 438 15.30 -10.31 -12.96
CA ALA A 438 15.80 -8.98 -12.69
C ALA A 438 17.03 -8.67 -13.53
N SER A 439 17.18 -7.41 -13.98
CA SER A 439 18.40 -6.97 -14.64
C SER A 439 19.57 -6.88 -13.63
N LYS A 440 20.81 -6.95 -14.15
CA LYS A 440 22.03 -6.82 -13.32
C LYS A 440 22.07 -5.49 -12.56
N GLU A 441 21.54 -4.44 -13.18
CA GLU A 441 21.44 -3.11 -12.56
C GLU A 441 20.55 -3.14 -11.33
N ILE A 442 19.38 -3.82 -11.41
CA ILE A 442 18.48 -3.97 -10.27
C ILE A 442 19.14 -4.81 -9.16
N ILE A 443 19.77 -5.93 -9.51
CA ILE A 443 20.48 -6.80 -8.55
C ILE A 443 21.58 -6.02 -7.82
N SER A 444 22.33 -5.17 -8.52
CA SER A 444 23.39 -4.34 -7.93
C SER A 444 22.88 -3.28 -6.94
N GLY A 445 21.59 -3.05 -6.86
CA GLY A 445 20.95 -2.15 -5.90
C GLY A 445 20.75 -2.75 -4.51
N GLY A 446 21.06 -4.02 -4.32
CA GLY A 446 20.97 -4.74 -3.05
C GLY A 446 22.06 -4.37 -2.03
N PRO A 447 22.00 -4.97 -0.83
CA PRO A 447 23.07 -4.83 0.19
C PRO A 447 24.46 -5.22 -0.34
N LEU A 448 25.53 -4.60 0.21
CA LEU A 448 26.91 -4.71 -0.24
C LEU A 448 27.69 -5.87 0.38
N ILE A 449 27.05 -6.81 1.07
CA ILE A 449 27.72 -7.96 1.66
C ILE A 449 27.96 -9.05 0.61
N ASP A 450 29.19 -9.58 0.56
CA ASP A 450 29.48 -10.80 -0.20
C ASP A 450 28.88 -12.02 0.49
N GLU A 451 28.46 -13.01 -0.29
CA GLU A 451 27.94 -14.31 0.21
C GLU A 451 28.91 -15.05 1.15
N HIS A 452 30.17 -14.64 1.17
CA HIS A 452 31.25 -15.23 2.00
C HIS A 452 31.52 -14.51 3.33
N HIS A 453 30.74 -13.49 3.70
CA HIS A 453 30.81 -12.98 5.08
C HIS A 453 30.11 -13.97 6.02
N HIS A 454 30.80 -15.07 6.30
CA HIS A 454 30.38 -16.06 7.29
C HIS A 454 30.24 -15.41 8.67
N LEU A 455 29.18 -15.77 9.38
CA LEU A 455 28.92 -15.42 10.78
C LEU A 455 29.99 -15.94 11.76
N ASP A 456 31.06 -16.56 11.26
CA ASP A 456 32.07 -17.30 12.04
C ASP A 456 33.17 -16.43 12.68
N ASN A 457 33.10 -15.11 12.57
CA ASN A 457 34.13 -14.20 13.12
C ASN A 457 33.59 -13.08 14.03
N VAL A 458 32.52 -13.32 14.78
CA VAL A 458 32.11 -12.38 15.84
C VAL A 458 31.81 -13.11 17.14
#